data_cd74cbe6f6713595a5e1c7d1223695bd
#
_entry.id   cd74cbe6f6713595a5e1c7d1223695bd
#
_cell.length_a   1.000
_cell.length_b   1.000
_cell.length_c   1.000
_cell.angle_alpha   90.00
_cell.angle_beta   90.00
_cell.angle_gamma   90.00
#
_symmetry.space_group_name_H-M   'P 1'
#
loop_
_entity.id
_entity.type
_entity.pdbx_description
1 polymer ?
#
loop_
_entity_poly.entity_id
_entity_poly.type
_entity_poly.pdbx_seq_one_letter_code
_entity_poly.pdbx_strand_id
1 'polypeptide(L)'
;MATLQNIRSKGPLLVIVIGLALFAFIAGDAWKVLQPHQSHDVGEVNGETLSAQDYQNMVEEYTEVIKFSSGMSSLNDEQTNQVKDEVWRSYVNNKLIEKEAKKLGITVSKAEIQSIINEGVNPLLQQTPFRNPQTGAFDKDMLKKFLADYSKMDKTKMPSQYVEYYEGMHKLWSFVEKTLIQSRLAEKYQALVTKALFSNPVEAQDAFDARVNQYNMLLAAVPYSSVVDSTIVVKESELKDLYNKKKEQFKQYQETRDIKYIDVQVTASAADRAAIQKEVDEATEQLATTTD
;
A
#
# COMPACT_ATOMS: atom_id res chain seq x y z
N MET A 1 -7.74 -45.81 55.89
CA MET A 1 -6.33 -45.91 55.37
C MET A 1 -6.21 -46.70 54.05
N ALA A 2 -7.29 -47.25 53.51
CA ALA A 2 -7.26 -48.05 52.26
C ALA A 2 -7.12 -47.26 50.98
N THR A 3 -7.53 -46.02 50.98
CA THR A 3 -7.50 -45.14 49.78
C THR A 3 -6.09 -44.65 49.38
N LEU A 4 -5.23 -44.37 50.35
CA LEU A 4 -3.84 -43.98 50.13
C LEU A 4 -2.96 -45.07 49.56
N GLN A 5 -3.24 -46.34 49.98
CA GLN A 5 -2.51 -47.50 49.52
C GLN A 5 -2.86 -47.87 48.07
N ASN A 6 -4.12 -47.66 47.66
CA ASN A 6 -4.57 -47.82 46.28
C ASN A 6 -3.99 -46.77 45.33
N ILE A 7 -3.77 -45.57 45.81
CA ILE A 7 -3.12 -44.48 44.99
C ILE A 7 -1.63 -44.79 44.81
N ARG A 8 -0.97 -45.34 45.86
CA ARG A 8 0.45 -45.69 45.82
C ARG A 8 0.74 -46.88 44.90
N SER A 9 -0.16 -47.86 44.84
CA SER A 9 -0.03 -49.02 43.95
C SER A 9 -0.28 -48.69 42.48
N LYS A 10 -1.02 -47.59 42.19
CA LYS A 10 -1.28 -47.08 40.83
C LYS A 10 -0.37 -45.89 40.46
N GLY A 11 0.67 -45.61 41.26
CA GLY A 11 1.63 -44.52 41.00
C GLY A 11 2.23 -44.53 39.61
N PRO A 12 2.72 -45.66 39.08
CA PRO A 12 3.24 -45.72 37.71
C PRO A 12 2.21 -45.38 36.65
N LEU A 13 0.96 -45.78 36.83
CA LEU A 13 -0.14 -45.48 35.90
C LEU A 13 -0.48 -43.99 35.91
N LEU A 14 -0.44 -43.37 37.09
CA LEU A 14 -0.69 -41.92 37.24
C LEU A 14 0.41 -41.09 36.56
N VAL A 15 1.67 -41.50 36.67
CA VAL A 15 2.81 -40.86 35.99
C VAL A 15 2.67 -40.99 34.48
N ILE A 16 2.23 -42.13 33.95
CA ILE A 16 2.00 -42.35 32.52
C ILE A 16 0.86 -41.44 32.02
N VAL A 17 -0.25 -41.34 32.76
CA VAL A 17 -1.39 -40.47 32.36
C VAL A 17 -1.01 -39.02 32.37
N ILE A 18 -0.27 -38.54 33.37
CA ILE A 18 0.22 -37.17 33.43
C ILE A 18 1.25 -36.92 32.32
N GLY A 19 2.16 -37.85 32.05
CA GLY A 19 3.13 -37.79 30.97
C GLY A 19 2.46 -37.72 29.59
N LEU A 20 1.42 -38.52 29.36
CA LEU A 20 0.62 -38.48 28.14
C LEU A 20 -0.16 -37.15 27.97
N ALA A 21 -0.73 -36.65 29.07
CA ALA A 21 -1.43 -35.36 29.05
C ALA A 21 -0.48 -34.18 28.72
N LEU A 22 0.70 -34.16 29.35
CA LEU A 22 1.76 -33.19 29.06
C LEU A 22 2.28 -33.32 27.63
N PHE A 23 2.49 -34.56 27.18
CA PHE A 23 2.91 -34.80 25.79
C PHE A 23 1.83 -34.36 24.80
N ALA A 24 0.57 -34.63 25.02
CA ALA A 24 -0.54 -34.19 24.18
C ALA A 24 -0.66 -32.66 24.14
N PHE A 25 -0.43 -32.01 25.28
CA PHE A 25 -0.41 -30.55 25.36
C PHE A 25 0.74 -29.96 24.54
N ILE A 26 1.97 -30.45 24.74
CA ILE A 26 3.16 -30.01 24.02
C ILE A 26 3.04 -30.34 22.51
N ALA A 27 2.56 -31.53 22.18
CA ALA A 27 2.34 -31.92 20.78
C ALA A 27 1.23 -31.10 20.13
N GLY A 28 0.19 -30.72 20.86
CA GLY A 28 -0.87 -29.83 20.41
C GLY A 28 -0.38 -28.40 20.10
N ASP A 29 0.50 -27.86 20.94
CA ASP A 29 1.10 -26.54 20.69
C ASP A 29 2.14 -26.60 19.56
N ALA A 30 2.96 -27.66 19.51
CA ALA A 30 3.87 -27.87 18.40
C ALA A 30 3.13 -28.05 17.06
N TRP A 31 1.97 -28.73 17.07
CA TRP A 31 1.12 -28.87 15.88
C TRP A 31 0.53 -27.55 15.42
N LYS A 32 0.14 -26.66 16.34
CA LYS A 32 -0.31 -25.29 16.00
C LYS A 32 0.80 -24.44 15.37
N VAL A 33 2.04 -24.61 15.85
CA VAL A 33 3.21 -23.92 15.29
C VAL A 33 3.60 -24.46 13.91
N LEU A 34 3.34 -25.78 13.67
CA LEU A 34 3.59 -26.44 12.38
C LEU A 34 2.45 -26.26 11.36
N GLN A 35 1.24 -25.87 11.79
CA GLN A 35 0.22 -25.46 10.84
C GLN A 35 0.70 -24.19 10.14
N PRO A 36 0.72 -24.16 8.79
CA PRO A 36 0.95 -22.91 8.08
C PRO A 36 -0.08 -21.92 8.61
N HIS A 37 0.40 -20.86 9.25
CA HIS A 37 -0.45 -19.73 9.58
C HIS A 37 -1.13 -19.38 8.27
N GLN A 38 -2.45 -19.34 8.24
CA GLN A 38 -3.15 -18.74 7.11
C GLN A 38 -2.57 -17.34 7.02
N SER A 39 -1.59 -17.18 6.15
CA SER A 39 -1.08 -15.87 5.80
C SER A 39 -2.28 -15.17 5.18
N HIS A 40 -2.86 -14.25 5.92
CA HIS A 40 -3.83 -13.35 5.35
C HIS A 40 -3.05 -12.48 4.38
N ASP A 41 -3.06 -12.88 3.11
CA ASP A 41 -2.42 -12.10 2.06
C ASP A 41 -3.19 -10.81 1.86
N VAL A 42 -2.49 -9.70 1.78
CA VAL A 42 -3.09 -8.38 1.54
C VAL A 42 -3.58 -8.29 0.11
N GLY A 43 -2.87 -8.93 -0.80
CA GLY A 43 -3.21 -8.98 -2.22
C GLY A 43 -2.17 -9.71 -3.04
N GLU A 44 -2.45 -9.82 -4.33
CA GLU A 44 -1.58 -10.45 -5.31
C GLU A 44 -1.30 -9.49 -6.46
N VAL A 45 -0.04 -9.37 -6.86
CA VAL A 45 0.40 -8.56 -8.00
C VAL A 45 1.19 -9.44 -8.95
N ASN A 46 0.68 -9.66 -10.15
CA ASN A 46 1.33 -10.48 -11.19
C ASN A 46 1.69 -11.92 -10.79
N GLY A 47 0.91 -12.55 -9.91
CA GLY A 47 1.16 -13.90 -9.42
C GLY A 47 2.09 -13.95 -8.19
N GLU A 48 2.53 -12.81 -7.67
CA GLU A 48 3.27 -12.71 -6.42
C GLU A 48 2.34 -12.18 -5.31
N THR A 49 2.15 -12.98 -4.27
CA THR A 49 1.34 -12.61 -3.11
C THR A 49 2.14 -11.74 -2.15
N LEU A 50 1.49 -10.73 -1.57
CA LEU A 50 2.05 -9.92 -0.49
C LEU A 50 1.45 -10.36 0.83
N SER A 51 2.29 -10.89 1.72
CA SER A 51 1.85 -11.27 3.06
C SER A 51 1.46 -10.04 3.90
N ALA A 52 0.51 -10.22 4.84
CA ALA A 52 0.12 -9.16 5.75
C ALA A 52 1.31 -8.66 6.60
N GLN A 53 2.23 -9.56 6.96
CA GLN A 53 3.42 -9.20 7.73
C GLN A 53 4.38 -8.32 6.92
N ASP A 54 4.66 -8.67 5.66
CA ASP A 54 5.55 -7.88 4.81
C ASP A 54 4.96 -6.51 4.52
N TYR A 55 3.64 -6.47 4.27
CA TYR A 55 2.94 -5.20 4.10
C TYR A 55 3.01 -4.33 5.35
N GLN A 56 2.76 -4.92 6.52
CA GLN A 56 2.85 -4.19 7.78
C GLN A 56 4.27 -3.65 8.03
N ASN A 57 5.30 -4.43 7.75
CA ASN A 57 6.69 -3.99 7.86
C ASN A 57 6.98 -2.79 6.94
N MET A 58 6.45 -2.79 5.71
CA MET A 58 6.59 -1.65 4.79
C MET A 58 5.86 -0.41 5.29
N VAL A 59 4.65 -0.57 5.83
CA VAL A 59 3.87 0.52 6.43
C VAL A 59 4.60 1.11 7.63
N GLU A 60 5.17 0.28 8.48
CA GLU A 60 5.97 0.71 9.64
C GLU A 60 7.24 1.45 9.20
N GLU A 61 8.00 0.89 8.25
CA GLU A 61 9.20 1.54 7.69
C GLU A 61 8.86 2.95 7.17
N TYR A 62 7.80 3.07 6.38
CA TYR A 62 7.37 4.35 5.81
C TYR A 62 6.86 5.32 6.88
N THR A 63 6.10 4.82 7.85
CA THR A 63 5.60 5.60 9.00
C THR A 63 6.74 6.18 9.83
N GLU A 64 7.76 5.38 10.12
CA GLU A 64 8.93 5.84 10.88
C GLU A 64 9.72 6.92 10.13
N VAL A 65 9.87 6.76 8.83
CA VAL A 65 10.51 7.77 7.96
C VAL A 65 9.74 9.09 7.98
N ILE A 66 8.40 9.04 7.85
CA ILE A 66 7.56 10.25 7.92
C ILE A 66 7.68 10.92 9.29
N LYS A 67 7.54 10.16 10.37
CA LYS A 67 7.67 10.70 11.74
C LYS A 67 9.01 11.39 11.95
N PHE A 68 10.08 10.72 11.55
CA PHE A 68 11.43 11.27 11.69
C PHE A 68 11.63 12.54 10.86
N SER A 69 11.19 12.53 9.59
CA SER A 69 11.38 13.67 8.68
C SER A 69 10.52 14.89 9.04
N SER A 70 9.33 14.67 9.61
CA SER A 70 8.40 15.73 10.00
C SER A 70 8.51 16.14 11.47
N GLY A 71 9.31 15.43 12.29
CA GLY A 71 9.42 15.66 13.73
C GLY A 71 8.17 15.30 14.53
N MET A 72 7.26 14.49 13.94
CA MET A 72 6.03 14.06 14.60
C MET A 72 6.27 12.82 15.48
N SER A 73 5.65 12.77 16.64
CA SER A 73 5.69 11.59 17.52
C SER A 73 4.70 10.51 17.10
N SER A 74 3.56 10.90 16.51
CA SER A 74 2.51 9.98 16.05
C SER A 74 1.80 10.52 14.83
N LEU A 75 1.21 9.61 14.02
CA LEU A 75 0.29 9.94 12.95
C LEU A 75 -1.14 9.74 13.45
N ASN A 76 -2.07 10.53 12.95
CA ASN A 76 -3.50 10.30 13.16
C ASN A 76 -4.02 9.20 12.23
N ASP A 77 -5.29 8.81 12.41
CA ASP A 77 -5.89 7.71 11.64
C ASP A 77 -5.95 8.00 10.14
N GLU A 78 -6.23 9.24 9.75
CA GLU A 78 -6.28 9.65 8.36
C GLU A 78 -4.89 9.58 7.70
N GLN A 79 -3.88 10.11 8.36
CA GLN A 79 -2.48 10.02 7.90
C GLN A 79 -2.00 8.57 7.82
N THR A 80 -2.39 7.74 8.80
CA THR A 80 -2.06 6.30 8.79
C THR A 80 -2.70 5.60 7.60
N ASN A 81 -3.95 5.91 7.26
CA ASN A 81 -4.61 5.36 6.09
C ASN A 81 -3.96 5.84 4.78
N GLN A 82 -3.59 7.11 4.69
CA GLN A 82 -2.85 7.63 3.54
C GLN A 82 -1.50 6.93 3.35
N VAL A 83 -0.77 6.65 4.43
CA VAL A 83 0.47 5.87 4.40
C VAL A 83 0.22 4.45 3.87
N LYS A 84 -0.82 3.77 4.35
CA LYS A 84 -1.17 2.43 3.88
C LYS A 84 -1.48 2.43 2.38
N ASP A 85 -2.27 3.37 1.91
CA ASP A 85 -2.63 3.49 0.50
C ASP A 85 -1.39 3.79 -0.37
N GLU A 86 -0.51 4.66 0.07
CA GLU A 86 0.72 5.00 -0.65
C GLU A 86 1.68 3.83 -0.72
N VAL A 87 1.87 3.10 0.39
CA VAL A 87 2.70 1.89 0.43
C VAL A 87 2.15 0.83 -0.53
N TRP A 88 0.83 0.63 -0.56
CA TRP A 88 0.21 -0.31 -1.49
C TRP A 88 0.42 0.10 -2.95
N ARG A 89 0.14 1.36 -3.30
CA ARG A 89 0.35 1.88 -4.66
C ARG A 89 1.81 1.76 -5.09
N SER A 90 2.73 2.14 -4.22
CA SER A 90 4.17 2.05 -4.48
C SER A 90 4.59 0.60 -4.71
N TYR A 91 4.13 -0.33 -3.86
CA TYR A 91 4.40 -1.76 -4.01
C TYR A 91 3.92 -2.29 -5.35
N VAL A 92 2.65 -2.02 -5.70
CA VAL A 92 2.06 -2.46 -6.98
C VAL A 92 2.86 -1.93 -8.16
N ASN A 93 3.13 -0.62 -8.17
CA ASN A 93 3.86 0.03 -9.26
C ASN A 93 5.28 -0.53 -9.40
N ASN A 94 6.00 -0.67 -8.28
CA ASN A 94 7.35 -1.19 -8.28
C ASN A 94 7.39 -2.65 -8.77
N LYS A 95 6.46 -3.50 -8.36
CA LYS A 95 6.37 -4.90 -8.80
C LYS A 95 6.05 -5.02 -10.29
N LEU A 96 5.18 -4.17 -10.81
CA LEU A 96 4.87 -4.13 -12.24
C LEU A 96 6.11 -3.76 -13.07
N ILE A 97 6.80 -2.70 -12.68
CA ILE A 97 8.01 -2.23 -13.37
C ILE A 97 9.14 -3.24 -13.25
N GLU A 98 9.37 -3.78 -12.04
CA GLU A 98 10.42 -4.78 -11.78
C GLU A 98 10.27 -6.01 -12.68
N LYS A 99 9.05 -6.53 -12.81
CA LYS A 99 8.76 -7.68 -13.66
C LYS A 99 9.06 -7.40 -15.13
N GLU A 100 8.62 -6.26 -15.65
CA GLU A 100 8.86 -5.90 -17.05
C GLU A 100 10.33 -5.55 -17.30
N ALA A 101 10.96 -4.81 -16.40
CA ALA A 101 12.39 -4.51 -16.47
C ALA A 101 13.24 -5.78 -16.47
N LYS A 102 12.90 -6.76 -15.61
CA LYS A 102 13.59 -8.06 -15.55
C LYS A 102 13.49 -8.83 -16.85
N LYS A 103 12.32 -8.85 -17.50
CA LYS A 103 12.14 -9.49 -18.82
C LYS A 103 13.04 -8.87 -19.88
N LEU A 104 13.26 -7.56 -19.80
CA LEU A 104 14.09 -6.79 -20.73
C LEU A 104 15.57 -6.78 -20.35
N GLY A 105 15.96 -7.41 -19.25
CA GLY A 105 17.34 -7.40 -18.74
C GLY A 105 17.78 -6.04 -18.19
N ILE A 106 16.83 -5.13 -17.86
CA ILE A 106 17.14 -3.82 -17.30
C ILE A 106 17.44 -3.99 -15.80
N THR A 107 18.62 -3.56 -15.40
CA THR A 107 19.06 -3.59 -13.98
C THR A 107 19.66 -2.24 -13.58
N VAL A 108 19.74 -2.01 -12.29
CA VAL A 108 20.42 -0.84 -11.72
C VAL A 108 21.65 -1.33 -10.97
N SER A 109 22.84 -0.86 -11.36
CA SER A 109 24.09 -1.25 -10.74
C SER A 109 24.41 -0.36 -9.52
N LYS A 110 25.21 -0.89 -8.59
CA LYS A 110 25.74 -0.10 -7.46
C LYS A 110 26.55 1.13 -7.93
N ALA A 111 27.30 0.98 -9.01
CA ALA A 111 28.08 2.08 -9.58
C ALA A 111 27.19 3.21 -10.10
N GLU A 112 26.04 2.86 -10.69
CA GLU A 112 25.05 3.82 -11.17
C GLU A 112 24.42 4.62 -10.01
N ILE A 113 24.02 3.95 -8.93
CA ILE A 113 23.53 4.63 -7.73
C ILE A 113 24.61 5.51 -7.10
N GLN A 114 25.85 5.03 -7.04
CA GLN A 114 26.96 5.83 -6.53
C GLN A 114 27.22 7.08 -7.38
N SER A 115 27.02 7.00 -8.70
CA SER A 115 27.12 8.18 -9.59
C SER A 115 26.03 9.20 -9.25
N ILE A 116 24.76 8.77 -9.11
CA ILE A 116 23.63 9.63 -8.72
C ILE A 116 23.91 10.34 -7.39
N ILE A 117 24.43 9.60 -6.40
CA ILE A 117 24.79 10.17 -5.10
C ILE A 117 25.95 11.17 -5.22
N ASN A 118 26.94 10.86 -6.06
CA ASN A 118 28.09 11.75 -6.25
C ASN A 118 27.72 13.04 -7.00
N GLU A 119 26.81 12.98 -7.95
CA GLU A 119 26.27 14.15 -8.66
C GLU A 119 25.41 15.01 -7.73
N GLY A 120 24.69 14.42 -6.80
CA GLY A 120 23.93 15.11 -5.76
C GLY A 120 22.73 15.93 -6.23
N VAL A 121 22.37 15.87 -7.51
CA VAL A 121 21.29 16.70 -8.10
C VAL A 121 19.91 16.06 -8.04
N ASN A 122 19.83 14.77 -7.70
CA ASN A 122 18.56 14.04 -7.65
C ASN A 122 17.61 14.66 -6.61
N PRO A 123 16.32 14.89 -6.94
CA PRO A 123 15.35 15.50 -6.02
C PRO A 123 15.18 14.76 -4.68
N LEU A 124 15.30 13.43 -4.68
CA LEU A 124 15.20 12.64 -3.44
C LEU A 124 16.37 12.95 -2.50
N LEU A 125 17.58 13.15 -3.03
CA LEU A 125 18.76 13.53 -2.23
C LEU A 125 18.59 14.92 -1.64
N GLN A 126 17.98 15.83 -2.38
CA GLN A 126 17.73 17.20 -1.91
C GLN A 126 16.72 17.28 -0.76
N GLN A 127 15.94 16.23 -0.52
CA GLN A 127 14.99 16.14 0.58
C GLN A 127 15.60 15.53 1.85
N THR A 128 16.84 15.03 1.78
CA THR A 128 17.52 14.43 2.93
C THR A 128 18.11 15.50 3.87
N PRO A 129 18.37 15.17 5.13
CA PRO A 129 19.05 16.09 6.07
C PRO A 129 20.54 16.33 5.75
N PHE A 130 21.11 15.56 4.81
CA PHE A 130 22.53 15.68 4.41
C PHE A 130 22.73 16.86 3.46
N ARG A 131 22.60 18.09 4.00
CA ARG A 131 22.71 19.33 3.22
C ARG A 131 23.86 20.18 3.72
N ASN A 132 24.53 20.81 2.80
CA ASN A 132 25.51 21.83 3.12
C ASN A 132 24.78 23.05 3.73
N PRO A 133 25.13 23.50 4.93
CA PRO A 133 24.45 24.61 5.61
C PRO A 133 24.52 25.94 4.87
N GLN A 134 25.54 26.11 3.99
CA GLN A 134 25.75 27.36 3.26
C GLN A 134 24.99 27.39 1.94
N THR A 135 24.94 26.26 1.24
CA THR A 135 24.35 26.19 -0.12
C THR A 135 22.96 25.58 -0.13
N GLY A 136 22.58 24.86 0.94
CA GLY A 136 21.33 24.09 1.02
C GLY A 136 21.30 22.85 0.11
N ALA A 137 22.34 22.61 -0.67
CA ALA A 137 22.45 21.48 -1.57
C ALA A 137 22.86 20.20 -0.82
N PHE A 138 22.52 19.04 -1.40
CA PHE A 138 22.96 17.76 -0.87
C PHE A 138 24.49 17.67 -0.78
N ASP A 139 24.98 17.17 0.35
CA ASP A 139 26.40 17.02 0.65
C ASP A 139 26.75 15.54 0.85
N LYS A 140 27.37 14.95 -0.17
CA LYS A 140 27.79 13.54 -0.16
C LYS A 140 28.86 13.24 0.90
N ASP A 141 29.69 14.22 1.26
CA ASP A 141 30.76 14.01 2.24
C ASP A 141 30.18 13.98 3.65
N MET A 142 29.15 14.80 3.91
CA MET A 142 28.36 14.73 5.12
C MET A 142 27.67 13.37 5.28
N LEU A 143 27.08 12.84 4.21
CA LEU A 143 26.51 11.49 4.20
C LEU A 143 27.56 10.42 4.49
N LYS A 144 28.71 10.46 3.78
CA LYS A 144 29.81 9.49 3.99
C LYS A 144 30.30 9.50 5.42
N LYS A 145 30.49 10.70 5.99
CA LYS A 145 30.89 10.85 7.38
C LYS A 145 29.87 10.24 8.33
N PHE A 146 28.58 10.54 8.12
CA PHE A 146 27.50 9.98 8.92
C PHE A 146 27.51 8.44 8.89
N LEU A 147 27.60 7.82 7.71
CA LEU A 147 27.62 6.37 7.57
C LEU A 147 28.85 5.73 8.24
N ALA A 148 30.02 6.38 8.13
CA ALA A 148 31.24 5.93 8.80
C ALA A 148 31.13 6.04 10.33
N ASP A 149 30.54 7.11 10.85
CA ASP A 149 30.32 7.32 12.27
C ASP A 149 29.29 6.33 12.82
N TYR A 150 28.18 6.12 12.10
CA TYR A 150 27.14 5.15 12.47
C TYR A 150 27.69 3.72 12.54
N SER A 151 28.53 3.32 11.58
CA SER A 151 29.12 1.97 11.55
C SER A 151 30.05 1.67 12.72
N LYS A 152 30.64 2.70 13.33
CA LYS A 152 31.55 2.60 14.47
C LYS A 152 30.90 2.89 15.81
N MET A 153 29.61 3.25 15.81
CA MET A 153 28.88 3.70 16.98
C MET A 153 28.68 2.55 17.98
N ASP A 154 29.17 2.76 19.21
CA ASP A 154 28.85 1.88 20.33
C ASP A 154 27.59 2.36 21.05
N LYS A 155 26.47 1.74 20.70
CA LYS A 155 25.13 2.09 21.19
C LYS A 155 25.02 2.00 22.72
N THR A 156 25.88 1.19 23.36
CA THR A 156 25.82 0.98 24.82
C THR A 156 26.47 2.13 25.62
N LYS A 157 27.30 2.93 24.96
CA LYS A 157 28.07 4.02 25.59
C LYS A 157 27.47 5.42 25.32
N MET A 158 26.44 5.49 24.52
CA MET A 158 25.81 6.77 24.13
C MET A 158 24.47 6.97 24.84
N PRO A 159 24.06 8.23 25.11
CA PRO A 159 22.72 8.52 25.58
C PRO A 159 21.64 8.05 24.58
N SER A 160 20.54 7.50 25.06
CA SER A 160 19.47 6.91 24.25
C SER A 160 18.96 7.86 23.16
N GLN A 161 18.81 9.14 23.46
CA GLN A 161 18.36 10.16 22.52
C GLN A 161 19.27 10.30 21.29
N TYR A 162 20.60 10.18 21.48
CA TYR A 162 21.54 10.19 20.35
C TYR A 162 21.44 8.92 19.53
N VAL A 163 21.31 7.77 20.20
CA VAL A 163 21.13 6.48 19.52
C VAL A 163 19.87 6.52 18.65
N GLU A 164 18.74 6.96 19.20
CA GLU A 164 17.48 7.09 18.47
C GLU A 164 17.59 8.01 17.26
N TYR A 165 18.24 9.15 17.41
CA TYR A 165 18.47 10.09 16.30
C TYR A 165 19.31 9.48 15.18
N TYR A 166 20.43 8.82 15.51
CA TYR A 166 21.30 8.18 14.52
C TYR A 166 20.61 6.99 13.85
N GLU A 167 19.82 6.23 14.58
CA GLU A 167 19.01 5.15 14.00
C GLU A 167 17.94 5.68 13.05
N GLY A 168 17.25 6.73 13.44
CA GLY A 168 16.26 7.40 12.59
C GLY A 168 16.88 7.93 11.29
N MET A 169 18.04 8.59 11.39
CA MET A 169 18.80 9.04 10.22
C MET A 169 19.24 7.88 9.32
N HIS A 170 19.67 6.77 9.90
CA HIS A 170 20.08 5.60 9.13
C HIS A 170 18.88 4.92 8.44
N LYS A 171 17.74 4.80 9.12
CA LYS A 171 16.50 4.29 8.53
C LYS A 171 16.03 5.17 7.38
N LEU A 172 16.04 6.50 7.57
CA LEU A 172 15.73 7.45 6.51
C LEU A 172 16.65 7.25 5.30
N TRP A 173 17.98 7.16 5.53
CA TRP A 173 18.90 6.93 4.43
C TRP A 173 18.67 5.61 3.70
N SER A 174 18.46 4.52 4.43
CA SER A 174 18.17 3.21 3.85
C SER A 174 16.92 3.23 2.99
N PHE A 175 15.88 3.95 3.43
CA PHE A 175 14.66 4.17 2.65
C PHE A 175 14.93 4.99 1.39
N VAL A 176 15.69 6.07 1.48
CA VAL A 176 16.07 6.90 0.32
C VAL A 176 16.88 6.09 -0.69
N GLU A 177 17.85 5.30 -0.25
CA GLU A 177 18.68 4.45 -1.14
C GLU A 177 17.80 3.42 -1.87
N LYS A 178 16.89 2.76 -1.16
CA LYS A 178 15.92 1.82 -1.74
C LYS A 178 15.04 2.51 -2.79
N THR A 179 14.53 3.70 -2.47
CA THR A 179 13.69 4.50 -3.37
C THR A 179 14.49 4.98 -4.60
N LEU A 180 15.76 5.36 -4.45
CA LEU A 180 16.63 5.72 -5.57
C LEU A 180 16.80 4.55 -6.56
N ILE A 181 16.99 3.33 -6.05
CA ILE A 181 17.12 2.14 -6.91
C ILE A 181 15.83 1.90 -7.68
N GLN A 182 14.68 1.99 -7.00
CA GLN A 182 13.37 1.78 -7.62
C GLN A 182 13.04 2.86 -8.66
N SER A 183 13.24 4.13 -8.32
CA SER A 183 12.98 5.23 -9.25
C SER A 183 13.91 5.17 -10.46
N ARG A 184 15.19 4.79 -10.26
CA ARG A 184 16.13 4.65 -11.38
C ARG A 184 15.75 3.50 -12.32
N LEU A 185 15.27 2.38 -11.78
CA LEU A 185 14.76 1.28 -12.57
C LEU A 185 13.55 1.72 -13.41
N ALA A 186 12.63 2.43 -12.77
CA ALA A 186 11.43 2.98 -13.44
C ALA A 186 11.81 3.97 -14.55
N GLU A 187 12.75 4.90 -14.29
CA GLU A 187 13.25 5.84 -15.30
C GLU A 187 13.84 5.14 -16.53
N LYS A 188 14.67 4.09 -16.29
CA LYS A 188 15.28 3.31 -17.40
C LYS A 188 14.22 2.61 -18.23
N TYR A 189 13.25 1.98 -17.57
CA TYR A 189 12.13 1.32 -18.25
C TYR A 189 11.29 2.33 -19.05
N GLN A 190 10.90 3.43 -18.42
CA GLN A 190 10.12 4.49 -19.08
C GLN A 190 10.88 5.13 -20.24
N ALA A 191 12.17 5.38 -20.07
CA ALA A 191 13.02 5.92 -21.14
C ALA A 191 13.09 4.97 -22.34
N LEU A 192 13.17 3.66 -22.10
CA LEU A 192 13.15 2.66 -23.17
C LEU A 192 11.81 2.70 -23.93
N VAL A 193 10.69 2.68 -23.22
CA VAL A 193 9.35 2.72 -23.81
C VAL A 193 9.15 4.01 -24.60
N THR A 194 9.50 5.15 -24.02
CA THR A 194 9.35 6.47 -24.68
C THR A 194 10.22 6.58 -25.93
N LYS A 195 11.48 6.08 -25.86
CA LYS A 195 12.39 6.11 -27.01
C LYS A 195 12.08 5.08 -28.09
N ALA A 196 11.29 4.05 -27.76
CA ALA A 196 10.76 3.11 -28.74
C ALA A 196 9.62 3.73 -29.58
N LEU A 197 8.99 4.79 -29.06
CA LEU A 197 7.98 5.58 -29.78
C LEU A 197 8.69 6.70 -30.55
N PHE A 198 8.96 6.47 -31.81
CA PHE A 198 9.53 7.49 -32.66
C PHE A 198 8.56 7.78 -33.82
N SER A 199 8.40 9.04 -34.14
CA SER A 199 7.67 9.48 -35.31
C SER A 199 8.61 9.45 -36.53
N ASN A 200 8.10 9.01 -37.69
CA ASN A 200 8.80 9.12 -38.91
C ASN A 200 8.51 10.49 -39.59
N PRO A 201 9.35 10.92 -40.54
CA PRO A 201 9.16 12.23 -41.23
C PRO A 201 7.82 12.35 -41.94
N VAL A 202 7.23 11.24 -42.41
CA VAL A 202 5.93 11.27 -43.09
C VAL A 202 4.81 11.56 -42.09
N GLU A 203 4.79 10.89 -40.95
CA GLU A 203 3.82 11.15 -39.87
C GLU A 203 3.95 12.57 -39.33
N ALA A 204 5.17 13.08 -39.20
CA ALA A 204 5.42 14.44 -38.77
C ALA A 204 4.87 15.47 -39.80
N GLN A 205 5.06 15.20 -41.09
CA GLN A 205 4.52 16.02 -42.19
C GLN A 205 2.99 15.98 -42.19
N ASP A 206 2.39 14.81 -42.11
CA ASP A 206 0.93 14.63 -42.06
C ASP A 206 0.31 15.37 -40.88
N ALA A 207 0.93 15.27 -39.70
CA ALA A 207 0.47 15.98 -38.50
C ALA A 207 0.61 17.52 -38.64
N PHE A 208 1.66 17.98 -39.29
CA PHE A 208 1.84 19.38 -39.60
C PHE A 208 0.77 19.88 -40.59
N ASP A 209 0.58 19.16 -41.71
CA ASP A 209 -0.39 19.49 -42.73
C ASP A 209 -1.82 19.49 -42.19
N ALA A 210 -2.17 18.52 -41.31
CA ALA A 210 -3.45 18.49 -40.64
C ALA A 210 -3.72 19.72 -39.73
N ARG A 211 -2.65 20.35 -39.21
CA ARG A 211 -2.72 21.55 -38.36
C ARG A 211 -2.83 22.84 -39.17
N VAL A 212 -2.13 22.91 -40.30
CA VAL A 212 -1.92 24.16 -41.05
C VAL A 212 -2.93 24.28 -42.17
N ASN A 213 -3.34 23.18 -42.79
CA ASN A 213 -4.27 23.20 -43.89
C ASN A 213 -5.69 23.53 -43.40
N GLN A 214 -6.25 24.53 -43.98
CA GLN A 214 -7.64 24.95 -43.76
C GLN A 214 -8.46 24.61 -44.99
N TYR A 215 -9.62 24.03 -44.77
CA TYR A 215 -10.55 23.62 -45.81
C TYR A 215 -11.86 24.38 -45.66
N ASN A 216 -12.37 24.91 -46.76
CA ASN A 216 -13.73 25.43 -46.81
C ASN A 216 -14.67 24.27 -47.09
N MET A 217 -15.61 24.05 -46.19
CA MET A 217 -16.55 22.92 -46.27
C MET A 217 -17.98 23.46 -46.26
N LEU A 218 -18.81 22.93 -47.16
CA LEU A 218 -20.25 23.11 -47.10
C LEU A 218 -20.83 21.82 -46.48
N LEU A 219 -21.45 21.93 -45.32
CA LEU A 219 -22.04 20.81 -44.60
C LEU A 219 -23.57 20.85 -44.73
N ALA A 220 -24.17 19.81 -45.28
CA ALA A 220 -25.59 19.52 -45.18
C ALA A 220 -25.81 18.36 -44.23
N ALA A 221 -26.48 18.61 -43.11
CA ALA A 221 -26.75 17.59 -42.10
C ALA A 221 -28.24 17.29 -42.00
N VAL A 222 -28.59 16.01 -42.00
CA VAL A 222 -29.93 15.55 -41.66
C VAL A 222 -29.83 14.86 -40.28
N PRO A 223 -30.36 15.49 -39.23
CA PRO A 223 -30.26 14.89 -37.89
C PRO A 223 -31.10 13.62 -37.80
N TYR A 224 -30.64 12.60 -37.14
CA TYR A 224 -31.40 11.38 -36.89
C TYR A 224 -32.70 11.63 -36.12
N SER A 225 -32.78 12.70 -35.34
CA SER A 225 -33.99 13.12 -34.64
C SER A 225 -35.15 13.52 -35.57
N SER A 226 -34.87 13.72 -36.87
CA SER A 226 -35.91 13.95 -37.88
C SER A 226 -36.64 12.66 -38.25
N VAL A 227 -36.13 11.50 -37.90
CA VAL A 227 -36.74 10.20 -38.11
C VAL A 227 -37.50 9.81 -36.84
N VAL A 228 -38.79 9.51 -36.98
CA VAL A 228 -39.65 9.13 -35.85
C VAL A 228 -39.30 7.71 -35.39
N ASP A 229 -38.84 7.53 -34.16
CA ASP A 229 -38.39 6.25 -33.59
C ASP A 229 -39.46 5.15 -33.70
N SER A 230 -40.73 5.49 -33.57
CA SER A 230 -41.84 4.54 -33.69
C SER A 230 -41.99 3.89 -35.09
N THR A 231 -41.34 4.41 -36.11
CA THR A 231 -41.33 3.85 -37.46
C THR A 231 -40.20 2.83 -37.67
N ILE A 232 -39.27 2.70 -36.73
CA ILE A 232 -38.10 1.84 -36.86
C ILE A 232 -38.30 0.58 -36.01
N VAL A 233 -38.32 -0.56 -36.67
CA VAL A 233 -38.38 -1.89 -36.01
C VAL A 233 -37.02 -2.52 -36.08
N VAL A 234 -36.35 -2.59 -34.93
CA VAL A 234 -35.03 -3.24 -34.81
C VAL A 234 -35.22 -4.73 -34.54
N LYS A 235 -34.64 -5.58 -35.38
CA LYS A 235 -34.67 -7.03 -35.21
C LYS A 235 -33.55 -7.46 -34.24
N GLU A 236 -33.83 -8.50 -33.48
CA GLU A 236 -32.85 -9.06 -32.53
C GLU A 236 -31.58 -9.58 -33.22
N SER A 237 -31.68 -10.06 -34.47
CA SER A 237 -30.55 -10.43 -35.28
C SER A 237 -29.60 -9.25 -35.58
N GLU A 238 -30.18 -8.07 -35.86
CA GLU A 238 -29.41 -6.84 -36.13
C GLU A 238 -28.68 -6.36 -34.88
N LEU A 239 -29.32 -6.49 -33.72
CA LEU A 239 -28.70 -6.18 -32.42
C LEU A 239 -27.50 -7.13 -32.15
N LYS A 240 -27.67 -8.44 -32.39
CA LYS A 240 -26.60 -9.43 -32.23
C LYS A 240 -25.45 -9.18 -33.19
N ASP A 241 -25.74 -8.86 -34.43
CA ASP A 241 -24.71 -8.56 -35.42
C ASP A 241 -23.90 -7.28 -35.06
N LEU A 242 -24.63 -6.26 -34.64
CA LEU A 242 -23.98 -5.00 -34.18
C LEU A 242 -23.15 -5.23 -32.90
N TYR A 243 -23.69 -5.99 -31.95
CA TYR A 243 -22.95 -6.37 -30.74
C TYR A 243 -21.67 -7.12 -31.07
N ASN A 244 -21.77 -8.13 -31.95
CA ASN A 244 -20.60 -8.91 -32.36
C ASN A 244 -19.53 -8.05 -33.05
N LYS A 245 -19.93 -7.07 -33.84
CA LYS A 245 -19.00 -6.11 -34.47
C LYS A 245 -18.35 -5.16 -33.47
N LYS A 246 -19.06 -4.81 -32.39
CA LYS A 246 -18.60 -3.81 -31.41
C LYS A 246 -18.24 -4.41 -30.04
N LYS A 247 -18.22 -5.74 -29.89
CA LYS A 247 -18.07 -6.39 -28.59
C LYS A 247 -16.80 -5.98 -27.83
N GLU A 248 -15.72 -5.63 -28.54
CA GLU A 248 -14.49 -5.14 -27.89
C GLU A 248 -14.66 -3.80 -27.18
N GLN A 249 -15.66 -2.99 -27.61
CA GLN A 249 -16.00 -1.72 -26.93
C GLN A 249 -16.76 -1.96 -25.61
N PHE A 250 -17.38 -3.12 -25.45
CA PHE A 250 -18.13 -3.52 -24.26
C PHE A 250 -17.35 -4.46 -23.35
N LYS A 251 -16.09 -4.73 -23.68
CA LYS A 251 -15.25 -5.62 -22.89
C LYS A 251 -14.93 -4.97 -21.54
N GLN A 252 -15.36 -5.65 -20.49
CA GLN A 252 -15.02 -5.26 -19.13
C GLN A 252 -13.70 -5.92 -18.72
N TYR A 253 -12.75 -5.10 -18.28
CA TYR A 253 -11.44 -5.57 -17.83
C TYR A 253 -11.39 -5.77 -16.30
N GLN A 254 -12.38 -5.30 -15.61
CA GLN A 254 -12.53 -5.46 -14.16
C GLN A 254 -13.79 -6.25 -13.84
N GLU A 255 -13.68 -7.12 -12.86
CA GLU A 255 -14.83 -7.86 -12.36
C GLU A 255 -15.78 -6.89 -11.65
N THR A 256 -17.00 -6.78 -12.13
CA THR A 256 -18.04 -5.94 -11.53
C THR A 256 -19.15 -6.80 -10.94
N ARG A 257 -19.84 -6.27 -9.94
CA ARG A 257 -20.96 -6.94 -9.29
C ARG A 257 -22.12 -5.98 -9.13
N ASP A 258 -23.30 -6.44 -9.49
CA ASP A 258 -24.53 -5.73 -9.18
C ASP A 258 -24.94 -6.07 -7.75
N ILE A 259 -25.00 -5.05 -6.91
CA ILE A 259 -25.41 -5.20 -5.51
C ILE A 259 -26.75 -4.53 -5.33
N LYS A 260 -27.73 -5.30 -4.85
CA LYS A 260 -28.99 -4.74 -4.34
C LYS A 260 -28.93 -4.76 -2.82
N TYR A 261 -29.18 -3.62 -2.22
CA TYR A 261 -29.19 -3.50 -0.76
C TYR A 261 -30.45 -2.76 -0.32
N ILE A 262 -30.85 -3.03 0.90
CA ILE A 262 -31.92 -2.31 1.58
C ILE A 262 -31.25 -1.56 2.72
N ASP A 263 -31.42 -0.27 2.74
CA ASP A 263 -30.98 0.57 3.83
C ASP A 263 -32.11 0.71 4.85
N VAL A 264 -31.85 0.27 6.07
CA VAL A 264 -32.81 0.37 7.17
C VAL A 264 -32.27 1.37 8.16
N GLN A 265 -32.86 2.55 8.21
CA GLN A 265 -32.52 3.53 9.22
C GLN A 265 -33.04 3.07 10.57
N VAL A 266 -32.12 2.77 11.48
CA VAL A 266 -32.43 2.48 12.87
C VAL A 266 -32.57 3.81 13.61
N THR A 267 -33.79 4.18 13.92
CA THR A 267 -34.10 5.36 14.74
C THR A 267 -34.55 4.92 16.13
N ALA A 268 -34.11 5.65 17.14
CA ALA A 268 -34.54 5.38 18.52
C ALA A 268 -36.06 5.47 18.64
N SER A 269 -36.69 4.44 19.19
CA SER A 269 -38.13 4.41 19.42
C SER A 269 -38.55 5.46 20.45
N ALA A 270 -39.86 5.77 20.55
CA ALA A 270 -40.36 6.63 21.57
C ALA A 270 -40.12 6.08 23.00
N ALA A 271 -40.14 4.74 23.13
CA ALA A 271 -39.84 4.05 24.38
C ALA A 271 -38.36 4.19 24.78
N ASP A 272 -37.42 4.05 23.84
CA ASP A 272 -35.99 4.21 24.09
C ASP A 272 -35.69 5.66 24.51
N ARG A 273 -36.27 6.63 23.84
CA ARG A 273 -36.10 8.04 24.20
C ARG A 273 -36.65 8.35 25.59
N ALA A 274 -37.82 7.79 25.94
CA ALA A 274 -38.41 7.96 27.26
C ALA A 274 -37.58 7.32 28.37
N ALA A 275 -36.98 6.13 28.10
CA ALA A 275 -36.08 5.45 29.02
C ALA A 275 -34.82 6.29 29.30
N ILE A 276 -34.17 6.78 28.27
CA ILE A 276 -32.99 7.64 28.38
C ILE A 276 -33.32 8.95 29.05
N GLN A 277 -34.47 9.56 28.74
CA GLN A 277 -34.91 10.81 29.39
C GLN A 277 -35.08 10.61 30.92
N LYS A 278 -35.66 9.48 31.32
CA LYS A 278 -35.82 9.14 32.72
C LYS A 278 -34.46 8.98 33.44
N GLU A 279 -33.51 8.33 32.83
CA GLU A 279 -32.13 8.18 33.36
C GLU A 279 -31.44 9.56 33.50
N VAL A 280 -31.63 10.44 32.51
CA VAL A 280 -31.09 11.82 32.58
C VAL A 280 -31.74 12.63 33.67
N ASP A 281 -33.06 12.52 33.83
CA ASP A 281 -33.80 13.23 34.89
C ASP A 281 -33.37 12.74 36.29
N GLU A 282 -33.24 11.42 36.48
CA GLU A 282 -32.74 10.81 37.72
C GLU A 282 -31.30 11.26 38.04
N ALA A 283 -30.40 11.27 37.04
CA ALA A 283 -29.03 11.74 37.23
C ALA A 283 -28.96 13.23 37.54
N THR A 284 -29.85 14.04 36.93
CA THR A 284 -29.94 15.49 37.19
C THR A 284 -30.42 15.77 38.62
N GLU A 285 -31.39 14.98 39.11
CA GLU A 285 -31.90 15.09 40.49
C GLU A 285 -30.82 14.68 41.51
N GLN A 286 -30.05 13.61 41.21
CA GLN A 286 -28.91 13.22 42.03
C GLN A 286 -27.83 14.30 42.07
N LEU A 287 -27.51 14.91 40.95
CA LEU A 287 -26.55 16.02 40.89
C LEU A 287 -27.00 17.25 41.65
N ALA A 288 -28.30 17.56 41.59
CA ALA A 288 -28.87 18.69 42.31
C ALA A 288 -28.92 18.50 43.85
N THR A 289 -28.89 17.24 44.29
CA THR A 289 -28.92 16.89 45.73
C THR A 289 -27.56 16.58 46.31
N THR A 290 -26.53 16.42 45.48
CA THR A 290 -25.15 16.13 45.91
C THR A 290 -24.49 17.47 46.25
N THR A 291 -24.34 17.75 47.52
CA THR A 291 -23.51 18.83 48.06
C THR A 291 -22.12 18.27 48.30
N ASP A 292 -21.18 18.66 47.45
CA ASP A 292 -19.77 18.51 47.73
C ASP A 292 -19.19 19.92 47.89
#